data_791626486c78263690e22360d57ac166
#
_entry.id   791626486c78263690e22360d57ac166
#
_cell.length_a   1.000
_cell.length_b   1.000
_cell.length_c   1.000
_cell.angle_alpha   90.00
_cell.angle_beta   90.00
_cell.angle_gamma   90.00
#
_symmetry.space_group_name_H-M   'P 1'
#
loop_
_entity.id
_entity.type
_entity.pdbx_description
1 polymer ?
#
loop_
_entity_poly.entity_id
_entity_poly.type
_entity_poly.pdbx_seq_one_letter_code
_entity_poly.pdbx_strand_id
1 'polypeptide(L)'
;MICLVMSLANVMNYAGMISSIALAASAAGVFFLLISPVIGWIGVFVTGSVTNNNVLFAGLQSATAHQINVNPTLLVASNTAGGVMGKIVSPQSIAIAAAAVNSAGQESKITSMSIKYSAILLVLVCVWVYLLSLVKIGRAHV
;
A
#
# COMPACT_ATOMS: atom_id res chain seq x y z
N MET A 1 8.95 -5.97 17.23
CA MET A 1 8.91 -5.79 15.78
C MET A 1 8.42 -4.40 15.35
N ILE A 2 7.26 -3.94 15.83
CA ILE A 2 6.72 -2.60 15.50
C ILE A 2 7.71 -1.48 15.85
N CYS A 3 8.36 -1.52 17.02
CA CYS A 3 9.33 -0.51 17.45
C CYS A 3 10.53 -0.40 16.50
N LEU A 4 11.04 -1.52 15.98
CA LEU A 4 12.14 -1.53 15.01
C LEU A 4 11.72 -0.90 13.68
N VAL A 5 10.51 -1.20 13.21
CA VAL A 5 9.95 -0.61 11.99
C VAL A 5 9.71 0.89 12.16
N MET A 6 9.21 1.32 13.32
CA MET A 6 9.07 2.75 13.66
C MET A 6 10.41 3.47 13.72
N SER A 7 11.43 2.84 14.32
CA SER A 7 12.78 3.42 14.37
C SER A 7 13.36 3.56 12.95
N LEU A 8 13.19 2.57 12.10
CA LEU A 8 13.63 2.61 10.70
C LEU A 8 12.90 3.75 9.94
N ALA A 9 11.58 3.84 10.08
CA ALA A 9 10.80 4.89 9.43
C ALA A 9 11.24 6.29 9.88
N ASN A 10 11.53 6.48 11.18
CA ASN A 10 12.04 7.73 11.69
C ASN A 10 13.44 8.06 11.13
N VAL A 11 14.36 7.09 11.09
CA VAL A 11 15.68 7.28 10.50
C VAL A 11 15.59 7.70 9.04
N MET A 12 14.73 7.03 8.25
CA MET A 12 14.50 7.39 6.85
C MET A 12 13.94 8.81 6.68
N ASN A 13 13.07 9.24 7.61
CA ASN A 13 12.50 10.57 7.59
C ASN A 13 13.56 11.63 7.92
N TYR A 14 14.35 11.44 8.99
CA TYR A 14 15.43 12.36 9.37
C TYR A 14 16.57 12.40 8.35
N ALA A 15 16.85 11.29 7.66
CA ALA A 15 17.84 11.23 6.60
C ALA A 15 17.40 11.92 5.29
N GLY A 16 16.17 12.45 5.21
CA GLY A 16 15.62 13.08 4.01
C GLY A 16 15.30 12.10 2.87
N MET A 17 15.41 10.79 3.10
CA MET A 17 15.13 9.77 2.11
C MET A 17 13.67 9.82 1.64
N ILE A 18 12.74 10.05 2.56
CA ILE A 18 11.31 10.14 2.24
C ILE A 18 11.05 11.31 1.29
N SER A 19 11.66 12.46 1.53
CA SER A 19 11.52 13.64 0.67
C SER A 19 12.10 13.40 -0.74
N SER A 20 13.27 12.76 -0.82
CA SER A 20 13.91 12.45 -2.11
C SER A 20 13.09 11.44 -2.92
N ILE A 21 12.57 10.40 -2.29
CA ILE A 21 11.71 9.40 -2.94
C ILE A 21 10.37 10.02 -3.34
N ALA A 22 9.80 10.91 -2.49
CA ALA A 22 8.57 11.61 -2.79
C ALA A 22 8.73 12.53 -4.01
N LEU A 23 9.90 13.18 -4.14
CA LEU A 23 10.21 14.01 -5.30
C LEU A 23 10.31 13.18 -6.59
N ALA A 24 10.96 12.03 -6.53
CA ALA A 24 11.01 11.10 -7.66
C ALA A 24 9.62 10.53 -8.00
N ALA A 25 8.83 10.21 -6.97
CA ALA A 25 7.46 9.71 -7.14
C ALA A 25 6.51 10.78 -7.71
N SER A 26 6.73 12.06 -7.39
CA SER A 26 5.93 13.17 -7.91
C SER A 26 6.10 13.37 -9.42
N ALA A 27 7.21 12.90 -10.00
CA ALA A 27 7.39 12.90 -11.45
C ALA A 27 6.33 12.05 -12.18
N ALA A 28 5.74 11.05 -11.51
CA ALA A 28 4.62 10.29 -12.04
C ALA A 28 3.30 11.08 -12.03
N GLY A 29 3.22 12.23 -11.34
CA GLY A 29 2.04 13.08 -11.29
C GLY A 29 0.78 12.33 -10.84
N VAL A 30 -0.32 12.53 -11.56
CA VAL A 30 -1.62 11.91 -11.25
C VAL A 30 -1.58 10.36 -11.34
N PHE A 31 -0.67 9.78 -12.13
CA PHE A 31 -0.49 8.32 -12.18
C PHE A 31 -0.06 7.72 -10.85
N PHE A 32 0.53 8.52 -9.96
CA PHE A 32 0.89 8.06 -8.62
C PHE A 32 -0.33 7.59 -7.80
N LEU A 33 -1.52 8.12 -8.08
CA LEU A 33 -2.78 7.64 -7.49
C LEU A 33 -3.04 6.15 -7.77
N LEU A 34 -2.68 5.67 -8.96
CA LEU A 34 -2.80 4.26 -9.32
C LEU A 34 -1.66 3.41 -8.73
N ILE A 35 -0.47 4.01 -8.57
CA ILE A 35 0.71 3.35 -8.02
C ILE A 35 0.60 3.21 -6.50
N SER A 36 -0.05 4.15 -5.82
CA SER A 36 -0.20 4.17 -4.36
C SER A 36 -0.79 2.87 -3.77
N PRO A 37 -1.93 2.33 -4.27
CA PRO A 37 -2.44 1.04 -3.80
C PRO A 37 -1.49 -0.12 -4.09
N VAL A 38 -0.74 -0.07 -5.20
CA VAL A 38 0.24 -1.11 -5.57
C VAL A 38 1.41 -1.13 -4.60
N ILE A 39 1.92 0.04 -4.19
CA ILE A 39 2.95 0.17 -3.15
C ILE A 39 2.45 -0.47 -1.85
N GLY A 40 1.22 -0.15 -1.45
CA GLY A 40 0.58 -0.76 -0.28
C GLY A 40 0.48 -2.27 -0.38
N TRP A 41 0.07 -2.77 -1.54
CA TRP A 41 -0.05 -4.20 -1.83
C TRP A 41 1.31 -4.92 -1.69
N ILE A 42 2.36 -4.41 -2.33
CA ILE A 42 3.72 -4.97 -2.26
C ILE A 42 4.25 -4.90 -0.82
N GLY A 43 4.07 -3.76 -0.15
CA GLY A 43 4.57 -3.57 1.20
C GLY A 43 3.95 -4.55 2.20
N VAL A 44 2.66 -4.82 2.11
CA VAL A 44 1.99 -5.80 2.98
C VAL A 44 2.27 -7.23 2.55
N PHE A 45 2.40 -7.50 1.24
CA PHE A 45 2.84 -8.81 0.76
C PHE A 45 4.18 -9.22 1.41
N VAL A 46 5.15 -8.30 1.45
CA VAL A 46 6.49 -8.56 2.02
C VAL A 46 6.46 -8.59 3.55
N THR A 47 5.79 -7.61 4.19
CA THR A 47 5.81 -7.46 5.65
C THR A 47 4.79 -8.34 6.38
N GLY A 48 3.75 -8.79 5.68
CA GLY A 48 2.61 -9.49 6.25
C GLY A 48 1.75 -8.63 7.19
N SER A 49 2.00 -7.32 7.28
CA SER A 49 1.34 -6.44 8.25
C SER A 49 0.96 -5.10 7.64
N VAL A 50 -0.33 -4.80 7.62
CA VAL A 50 -0.86 -3.49 7.17
C VAL A 50 -0.36 -2.36 8.07
N THR A 51 -0.27 -2.59 9.37
CA THR A 51 0.24 -1.60 10.34
C THR A 51 1.70 -1.23 10.04
N ASN A 52 2.56 -2.23 9.87
CA ASN A 52 3.97 -1.98 9.56
C ASN A 52 4.14 -1.28 8.21
N ASN A 53 3.35 -1.66 7.22
CA ASN A 53 3.32 -1.01 5.91
C ASN A 53 2.93 0.48 6.03
N ASN A 54 1.91 0.79 6.81
CA ASN A 54 1.49 2.17 7.01
C ASN A 54 2.55 2.99 7.76
N VAL A 55 3.22 2.43 8.76
CA VAL A 55 4.32 3.11 9.44
C VAL A 55 5.46 3.46 8.47
N LEU A 56 5.77 2.58 7.53
CA LEU A 56 6.85 2.80 6.56
C LEU A 56 6.44 3.80 5.46
N PHE A 57 5.25 3.65 4.91
CA PHE A 57 4.89 4.33 3.66
C PHE A 57 3.91 5.49 3.81
N ALA A 58 3.21 5.67 4.96
CA ALA A 58 2.28 6.77 5.11
C ALA A 58 2.95 8.15 4.99
N GLY A 59 4.17 8.30 5.52
CA GLY A 59 4.97 9.52 5.37
C GLY A 59 5.31 9.81 3.91
N LEU A 60 5.73 8.78 3.16
CA LEU A 60 6.02 8.90 1.73
C LEU A 60 4.75 9.29 0.93
N GLN A 61 3.63 8.62 1.19
CA GLN A 61 2.35 8.91 0.53
C GLN A 61 1.89 10.35 0.80
N SER A 62 2.01 10.80 2.06
CA SER A 62 1.65 12.17 2.44
C SER A 62 2.56 13.20 1.78
N ALA A 63 3.87 12.99 1.80
CA ALA A 63 4.84 13.89 1.19
C ALA A 63 4.64 14.01 -0.34
N THR A 64 4.41 12.88 -1.01
CA THR A 64 4.12 12.87 -2.46
C THR A 64 2.79 13.57 -2.77
N ALA A 65 1.76 13.35 -1.94
CA ALA A 65 0.45 13.99 -2.13
C ALA A 65 0.54 15.52 -2.12
N HIS A 66 1.33 16.08 -1.20
CA HIS A 66 1.57 17.54 -1.16
C HIS A 66 2.25 18.05 -2.42
N GLN A 67 3.16 17.30 -3.00
CA GLN A 67 3.88 17.70 -4.22
C GLN A 67 3.01 17.66 -5.48
N ILE A 68 2.10 16.69 -5.57
CA ILE A 68 1.18 16.56 -6.73
C ILE A 68 -0.17 17.26 -6.50
N ASN A 69 -0.32 18.04 -5.42
CA ASN A 69 -1.54 18.77 -5.04
C ASN A 69 -2.78 17.86 -4.94
N VAL A 70 -2.60 16.68 -4.36
CA VAL A 70 -3.70 15.74 -4.07
C VAL A 70 -3.89 15.64 -2.57
N ASN A 71 -5.09 15.27 -2.13
CA ASN A 71 -5.36 15.13 -0.70
C ASN A 71 -4.50 14.00 -0.08
N PRO A 72 -3.64 14.30 0.92
CA PRO A 72 -2.78 13.32 1.55
C PRO A 72 -3.56 12.15 2.17
N THR A 73 -4.73 12.42 2.74
CA THR A 73 -5.58 11.38 3.33
C THR A 73 -6.04 10.37 2.29
N LEU A 74 -6.30 10.80 1.06
CA LEU A 74 -6.70 9.90 -0.03
C LEU A 74 -5.56 8.94 -0.39
N LEU A 75 -4.31 9.44 -0.52
CA LEU A 75 -3.18 8.60 -0.85
C LEU A 75 -2.84 7.61 0.27
N VAL A 76 -2.83 8.06 1.53
CA VAL A 76 -2.59 7.17 2.68
C VAL A 76 -3.70 6.10 2.78
N ALA A 77 -4.95 6.48 2.57
CA ALA A 77 -6.07 5.53 2.55
C ALA A 77 -5.95 4.52 1.40
N SER A 78 -5.52 4.96 0.22
CA SER A 78 -5.31 4.10 -0.95
C SER A 78 -4.18 3.08 -0.73
N ASN A 79 -3.08 3.51 -0.11
CA ASN A 79 -1.99 2.63 0.30
C ASN A 79 -2.48 1.56 1.29
N THR A 80 -3.29 1.96 2.26
CA THR A 80 -3.88 1.04 3.25
C THR A 80 -4.82 0.03 2.58
N ALA A 81 -5.69 0.49 1.69
CA ALA A 81 -6.63 -0.36 0.96
C ALA A 81 -5.90 -1.39 0.07
N GLY A 82 -4.89 -0.94 -0.69
CA GLY A 82 -4.02 -1.84 -1.45
C GLY A 82 -3.31 -2.86 -0.56
N GLY A 83 -2.84 -2.41 0.60
CA GLY A 83 -2.20 -3.27 1.59
C GLY A 83 -3.10 -4.39 2.11
N VAL A 84 -4.38 -4.11 2.34
CA VAL A 84 -5.37 -5.15 2.73
C VAL A 84 -5.47 -6.23 1.67
N MET A 85 -5.47 -5.86 0.37
CA MET A 85 -5.49 -6.84 -0.72
C MET A 85 -4.18 -7.64 -0.79
N GLY A 86 -3.03 -7.03 -0.47
CA GLY A 86 -1.73 -7.70 -0.37
C GLY A 86 -1.66 -8.71 0.75
N LYS A 87 -2.39 -8.48 1.85
CA LYS A 87 -2.43 -9.40 2.99
C LYS A 87 -2.99 -10.78 2.63
N ILE A 88 -3.93 -10.84 1.68
CA ILE A 88 -4.55 -12.10 1.22
C ILE A 88 -3.49 -13.08 0.70
N VAL A 89 -2.45 -12.58 0.05
CA VAL A 89 -1.37 -13.37 -0.57
C VAL A 89 -0.07 -13.35 0.22
N SER A 90 -0.01 -12.66 1.36
CA SER A 90 1.22 -12.61 2.15
C SER A 90 1.60 -14.01 2.65
N PRO A 91 2.89 -14.39 2.57
CA PRO A 91 3.35 -15.72 3.01
C PRO A 91 2.94 -16.06 4.43
N GLN A 92 2.93 -15.06 5.33
CA GLN A 92 2.48 -15.22 6.71
C GLN A 92 0.99 -15.63 6.80
N SER A 93 0.11 -14.98 6.04
CA SER A 93 -1.32 -15.30 6.05
C SER A 93 -1.60 -16.66 5.43
N ILE A 94 -0.89 -17.00 4.36
CA ILE A 94 -1.00 -18.29 3.68
C ILE A 94 -0.55 -19.43 4.62
N ALA A 95 0.57 -19.27 5.32
CA ALA A 95 1.05 -20.28 6.27
C ALA A 95 0.05 -20.53 7.41
N ILE A 96 -0.54 -19.46 7.97
CA ILE A 96 -1.57 -19.57 9.01
C ILE A 96 -2.81 -20.28 8.46
N ALA A 97 -3.27 -19.91 7.27
CA ALA A 97 -4.43 -20.54 6.66
C ALA A 97 -4.19 -22.03 6.35
N ALA A 98 -3.03 -22.38 5.78
CA ALA A 98 -2.66 -23.78 5.51
C ALA A 98 -2.61 -24.62 6.78
N ALA A 99 -2.06 -24.08 7.86
CA ALA A 99 -2.03 -24.75 9.15
C ALA A 99 -3.44 -24.95 9.72
N ALA A 100 -4.32 -23.96 9.61
CA ALA A 100 -5.68 -24.03 10.15
C ALA A 100 -6.55 -25.11 9.45
N VAL A 101 -6.29 -25.40 8.18
CA VAL A 101 -7.03 -26.43 7.40
C VAL A 101 -6.26 -27.73 7.23
N ASN A 102 -5.20 -27.97 8.01
CA ASN A 102 -4.34 -29.16 7.93
C ASN A 102 -3.81 -29.45 6.50
N SER A 103 -3.53 -28.41 5.73
CA SER A 103 -3.02 -28.49 4.37
C SER A 103 -1.56 -28.02 4.28
N ALA A 104 -0.76 -28.32 5.31
CA ALA A 104 0.67 -28.01 5.31
C ALA A 104 1.37 -28.64 4.10
N GLY A 105 2.20 -27.87 3.41
CA GLY A 105 2.87 -28.27 2.17
C GLY A 105 2.09 -27.92 0.88
N GLN A 106 0.89 -27.37 0.97
CA GLN A 106 0.12 -26.88 -0.18
C GLN A 106 0.08 -25.35 -0.30
N GLU A 107 0.96 -24.65 0.45
CA GLU A 107 1.00 -23.18 0.50
C GLU A 107 1.15 -22.55 -0.89
N SER A 108 1.94 -23.16 -1.76
CA SER A 108 2.15 -22.69 -3.14
C SER A 108 0.86 -22.72 -3.96
N LYS A 109 0.06 -23.76 -3.81
CA LYS A 109 -1.24 -23.90 -4.51
C LYS A 109 -2.24 -22.87 -4.00
N ILE A 110 -2.31 -22.65 -2.68
CA ILE A 110 -3.17 -21.64 -2.07
C ILE A 110 -2.76 -20.25 -2.56
N THR A 111 -1.47 -19.95 -2.56
CA THR A 111 -0.93 -18.67 -3.04
C THR A 111 -1.31 -18.44 -4.51
N SER A 112 -1.12 -19.43 -5.39
CA SER A 112 -1.41 -19.28 -6.83
C SER A 112 -2.90 -19.06 -7.13
N MET A 113 -3.78 -19.58 -6.30
CA MET A 113 -5.22 -19.29 -6.39
C MET A 113 -5.54 -17.90 -5.86
N SER A 114 -5.00 -17.55 -4.70
CA SER A 114 -5.29 -16.29 -4.00
C SER A 114 -4.77 -15.07 -4.75
N ILE A 115 -3.63 -15.18 -5.46
CA ILE A 115 -3.02 -14.06 -6.19
C ILE A 115 -3.92 -13.51 -7.29
N LYS A 116 -4.70 -14.38 -7.95
CA LYS A 116 -5.64 -13.97 -9.00
C LYS A 116 -6.75 -13.08 -8.43
N TYR A 117 -7.34 -13.50 -7.31
CA TYR A 117 -8.39 -12.72 -6.64
C TYR A 117 -7.85 -11.43 -6.05
N SER A 118 -6.67 -11.48 -5.43
CA SER A 118 -5.99 -10.30 -4.90
C SER A 118 -5.67 -9.27 -5.99
N ALA A 119 -5.21 -9.71 -7.16
CA ALA A 119 -4.94 -8.84 -8.30
C ALA A 119 -6.22 -8.17 -8.84
N ILE A 120 -7.32 -8.92 -8.98
CA ILE A 120 -8.60 -8.37 -9.42
C ILE A 120 -9.09 -7.30 -8.43
N LEU A 121 -9.03 -7.60 -7.12
CA LEU A 121 -9.43 -6.65 -6.09
C LEU A 121 -8.51 -5.41 -6.06
N LEU A 122 -7.21 -5.58 -6.29
CA LEU A 122 -6.27 -4.46 -6.39
C LEU A 122 -6.64 -3.54 -7.55
N VAL A 123 -6.97 -4.08 -8.72
CA VAL A 123 -7.42 -3.29 -9.88
C VAL A 123 -8.70 -2.52 -9.54
N LEU A 124 -9.65 -3.15 -8.88
CA LEU A 124 -10.88 -2.47 -8.42
C LEU A 124 -10.57 -1.31 -7.46
N VAL A 125 -9.65 -1.52 -6.52
CA VAL A 125 -9.21 -0.46 -5.60
C VAL A 125 -8.54 0.69 -6.35
N CYS A 126 -7.67 0.40 -7.33
CA CYS A 126 -7.02 1.43 -8.16
C CYS A 126 -8.06 2.28 -8.91
N VAL A 127 -9.03 1.64 -9.56
CA VAL A 127 -10.12 2.33 -10.26
C VAL A 127 -10.95 3.18 -9.28
N TRP A 128 -11.28 2.63 -8.13
CA TRP A 128 -12.06 3.33 -7.10
C TRP A 128 -11.33 4.57 -6.58
N VAL A 129 -10.04 4.45 -6.28
CA VAL A 129 -9.21 5.59 -5.84
C VAL A 129 -9.14 6.67 -6.91
N TYR A 130 -9.02 6.28 -8.18
CA TYR A 130 -9.01 7.23 -9.29
C TYR A 130 -10.35 7.97 -9.40
N LEU A 131 -11.48 7.26 -9.31
CA LEU A 131 -12.81 7.88 -9.33
C LEU A 131 -13.02 8.83 -8.14
N LEU A 132 -12.59 8.45 -6.94
CA LEU A 132 -12.65 9.32 -5.76
C LEU A 132 -11.81 10.59 -5.92
N SER A 133 -10.67 10.49 -6.59
CA SER A 133 -9.83 11.64 -6.90
C SER A 133 -10.56 12.63 -7.81
N LEU A 134 -11.23 12.14 -8.85
CA LEU A 134 -12.02 12.99 -9.76
C LEU A 134 -13.16 13.71 -9.03
N VAL A 135 -13.88 13.01 -8.16
CA VAL A 135 -14.98 13.60 -7.38
C VAL A 135 -14.47 14.65 -6.38
N LYS A 136 -13.31 14.45 -5.78
CA LYS A 136 -12.74 15.35 -4.76
C LYS A 136 -12.03 16.57 -5.36
N ILE A 137 -11.46 16.47 -6.54
CA ILE A 137 -10.88 17.62 -7.27
C ILE A 137 -11.97 18.62 -7.63
N GLY A 138 -13.18 18.16 -7.95
CA GLY A 138 -14.33 19.03 -8.20
C GLY A 138 -14.86 19.79 -6.97
N ARG A 139 -14.47 19.43 -5.75
CA ARG A 139 -14.87 20.09 -4.49
C ARG A 139 -13.77 20.95 -3.83
N ALA A 140 -12.57 20.96 -4.34
CA ALA A 140 -11.46 21.75 -3.80
C ALA A 140 -11.48 23.23 -4.27
N HIS A 141 -12.49 23.63 -4.99
CA HIS A 141 -12.70 24.99 -5.48
C HIS A 141 -13.94 25.67 -4.85
N VAL A 142 -14.33 25.28 -3.64
CA VAL A 142 -15.33 26.03 -2.84
C VAL A 142 -14.74 26.39 -1.50
#